data_ee92b12d53da5f1b4a3382e71c07638e
#
_entry.id   ee92b12d53da5f1b4a3382e71c07638e
#
_cell.length_a   1.000
_cell.length_b   1.000
_cell.length_c   1.000
_cell.angle_alpha   90.00
_cell.angle_beta   90.00
_cell.angle_gamma   90.00
#
_symmetry.space_group_name_H-M   'P 1'
#
loop_
_entity.id
_entity.type
_entity.pdbx_description
1 polymer ?
#
loop_
_entity_poly.entity_id
_entity_poly.type
_entity_poly.pdbx_seq_one_letter_code
_entity_poly.pdbx_strand_id
1 'polypeptide(L)'
;MGTIGLIMGSDSDWPTMKAAAEVLAEFEVSYEVGVVSAHRTPTKMIEYGRAAVDRGLKVIIAGAGGAAHLPGMVASVTPLPVIGVPVPLKHLDGMDSLLSIVQMPAGVPVATVSIGNARNAGLLAVRILAAGDPALLDRMAAYQADLEQLVAEKDAALRASLA
;
A
#
# COMPACT_ATOMS: atom_id res chain seq x y z
N MET A 1 -7.01 17.51 4.18
CA MET A 1 -7.40 16.09 4.36
C MET A 1 -6.64 15.26 3.33
N GLY A 2 -6.17 14.08 3.70
CA GLY A 2 -5.44 13.23 2.76
C GLY A 2 -6.38 12.54 1.77
N THR A 3 -5.89 12.31 0.56
CA THR A 3 -6.61 11.52 -0.46
C THR A 3 -6.44 10.01 -0.22
N ILE A 4 -5.33 9.61 0.40
CA ILE A 4 -5.00 8.22 0.74
C ILE A 4 -4.99 8.04 2.25
N GLY A 5 -5.64 6.98 2.72
CA GLY A 5 -5.48 6.51 4.10
C GLY A 5 -4.34 5.49 4.18
N LEU A 6 -3.28 5.80 4.91
CA LEU A 6 -2.16 4.89 5.17
C LEU A 6 -2.25 4.42 6.61
N ILE A 7 -2.75 3.21 6.83
CA ILE A 7 -3.01 2.68 8.16
C ILE A 7 -2.21 1.39 8.42
N MET A 8 -1.97 1.13 9.69
CA MET A 8 -1.24 -0.07 10.13
C MET A 8 -1.76 -0.59 11.47
N GLY A 9 -1.57 -1.88 11.74
CA GLY A 9 -2.03 -2.54 12.96
C GLY A 9 -1.27 -2.14 14.22
N SER A 10 -0.01 -1.71 14.05
CA SER A 10 0.88 -1.27 15.12
C SER A 10 1.86 -0.22 14.60
N ASP A 11 2.36 0.63 15.47
CA ASP A 11 3.47 1.55 15.19
C ASP A 11 4.77 0.82 14.80
N SER A 12 4.95 -0.41 15.28
CA SER A 12 6.05 -1.29 14.86
C SER A 12 6.06 -1.65 13.37
N ASP A 13 4.95 -1.45 12.66
CA ASP A 13 4.84 -1.70 11.22
C ASP A 13 5.37 -0.50 10.39
N TRP A 14 5.55 0.66 11.03
CA TRP A 14 5.97 1.88 10.36
C TRP A 14 7.29 1.78 9.59
N PRO A 15 8.35 1.10 10.07
CA PRO A 15 9.57 0.92 9.28
C PRO A 15 9.35 0.30 7.90
N THR A 16 8.35 -0.59 7.77
CA THR A 16 7.92 -1.14 6.48
C THR A 16 7.02 -0.16 5.73
N MET A 17 6.02 0.40 6.41
CA MET A 17 4.95 1.19 5.79
C MET A 17 5.39 2.56 5.29
N LYS A 18 6.46 3.15 5.86
CA LYS A 18 6.96 4.48 5.45
C LYS A 18 7.32 4.56 3.97
N ALA A 19 7.72 3.46 3.33
CA ALA A 19 8.02 3.45 1.91
C ALA A 19 6.81 3.77 1.03
N ALA A 20 5.58 3.50 1.49
CA ALA A 20 4.38 3.95 0.81
C ALA A 20 4.20 5.47 0.95
N ALA A 21 4.44 6.03 2.14
CA ALA A 21 4.37 7.47 2.37
C ALA A 21 5.39 8.23 1.51
N GLU A 22 6.61 7.71 1.38
CA GLU A 22 7.67 8.28 0.53
C GLU A 22 7.21 8.37 -0.93
N VAL A 23 6.63 7.30 -1.47
CA VAL A 23 6.08 7.31 -2.84
C VAL A 23 4.94 8.31 -2.99
N LEU A 24 4.01 8.35 -2.05
CA LEU A 24 2.91 9.31 -2.12
C LEU A 24 3.43 10.75 -2.12
N ALA A 25 4.47 11.04 -1.35
CA ALA A 25 5.14 12.33 -1.35
C ALA A 25 5.87 12.61 -2.68
N GLU A 26 6.58 11.63 -3.27
CA GLU A 26 7.21 11.74 -4.59
C GLU A 26 6.20 12.14 -5.68
N PHE A 27 4.99 11.60 -5.62
CA PHE A 27 3.91 11.92 -6.55
C PHE A 27 3.01 13.08 -6.09
N GLU A 28 3.37 13.78 -5.01
CA GLU A 28 2.59 14.90 -4.43
C GLU A 28 1.12 14.53 -4.14
N VAL A 29 0.88 13.26 -3.83
CA VAL A 29 -0.43 12.75 -3.43
C VAL A 29 -0.59 12.93 -1.93
N SER A 30 -1.64 13.63 -1.52
CA SER A 30 -1.93 13.85 -0.10
C SER A 30 -2.36 12.56 0.60
N TYR A 31 -1.87 12.35 1.81
CA TYR A 31 -2.21 11.17 2.62
C TYR A 31 -2.32 11.51 4.11
N GLU A 32 -2.97 10.65 4.84
CA GLU A 32 -2.97 10.63 6.30
C GLU A 32 -2.38 9.31 6.81
N VAL A 33 -1.76 9.33 7.97
CA VAL A 33 -1.17 8.13 8.60
C VAL A 33 -1.86 7.84 9.92
N GLY A 34 -2.15 6.56 10.19
CA GLY A 34 -2.76 6.16 11.45
C GLY A 34 -2.45 4.74 11.90
N VAL A 35 -2.41 4.55 13.21
CA VAL A 35 -2.44 3.22 13.82
C VAL A 35 -3.88 2.85 14.12
N VAL A 36 -4.34 1.76 13.47
CA VAL A 36 -5.70 1.25 13.55
C VAL A 36 -5.62 -0.27 13.73
N SER A 37 -5.73 -0.73 14.98
CA SER A 37 -5.62 -2.16 15.25
C SER A 37 -6.97 -2.85 15.13
N ALA A 38 -7.07 -3.82 14.20
CA ALA A 38 -8.28 -4.60 14.02
C ALA A 38 -8.67 -5.41 15.28
N HIS A 39 -7.67 -5.92 16.00
CA HIS A 39 -7.90 -6.77 17.16
C HIS A 39 -8.02 -6.00 18.48
N ARG A 40 -7.27 -4.90 18.64
CA ARG A 40 -7.21 -4.15 19.91
C ARG A 40 -8.13 -2.94 19.94
N THR A 41 -8.49 -2.38 18.77
CA THR A 41 -9.41 -1.26 18.62
C THR A 41 -10.43 -1.52 17.50
N PRO A 42 -11.24 -2.60 17.58
CA PRO A 42 -12.12 -3.01 16.49
C PRO A 42 -13.17 -1.94 16.15
N THR A 43 -13.74 -1.27 17.12
CA THR A 43 -14.71 -0.18 16.89
C THR A 43 -14.08 0.96 16.08
N LYS A 44 -12.88 1.41 16.46
CA LYS A 44 -12.13 2.44 15.72
C LYS A 44 -11.86 2.01 14.27
N MET A 45 -11.54 0.74 14.05
CA MET A 45 -11.30 0.20 12.70
C MET A 45 -12.58 0.24 11.85
N ILE A 46 -13.71 -0.17 12.41
CA ILE A 46 -15.02 -0.12 11.72
C ILE A 46 -15.40 1.33 11.38
N GLU A 47 -15.28 2.23 12.34
CA GLU A 47 -15.57 3.66 12.17
C GLU A 47 -14.65 4.28 11.12
N TYR A 48 -13.36 3.94 11.13
CA TYR A 48 -12.40 4.42 10.13
C TYR A 48 -12.82 4.04 8.70
N GLY A 49 -13.14 2.76 8.47
CA GLY A 49 -13.54 2.28 7.16
C GLY A 49 -14.87 2.88 6.68
N ARG A 50 -15.86 3.00 7.56
CA ARG A 50 -17.17 3.57 7.23
C ARG A 50 -17.12 5.07 6.93
N ALA A 51 -16.33 5.82 7.68
CA ALA A 51 -16.19 7.27 7.50
C ALA A 51 -15.22 7.66 6.36
N ALA A 52 -14.51 6.71 5.77
CA ALA A 52 -13.44 6.98 4.81
C ALA A 52 -13.91 7.79 3.59
N VAL A 53 -15.06 7.46 3.01
CA VAL A 53 -15.65 8.17 1.86
C VAL A 53 -16.01 9.60 2.23
N ASP A 54 -16.71 9.80 3.34
CA ASP A 54 -17.17 11.13 3.80
C ASP A 54 -15.98 12.05 4.15
N ARG A 55 -14.85 11.47 4.54
CA ARG A 55 -13.59 12.19 4.79
C ARG A 55 -12.81 12.50 3.51
N GLY A 56 -13.30 12.08 2.35
CA GLY A 56 -12.70 12.35 1.05
C GLY A 56 -11.56 11.40 0.66
N LEU A 57 -11.34 10.31 1.40
CA LEU A 57 -10.39 9.28 1.00
C LEU A 57 -10.84 8.61 -0.31
N LYS A 58 -9.89 8.18 -1.11
CA LYS A 58 -10.11 7.47 -2.38
C LYS A 58 -9.55 6.05 -2.38
N VAL A 59 -8.49 5.81 -1.63
CA VAL A 59 -7.83 4.50 -1.49
C VAL A 59 -7.34 4.36 -0.04
N ILE A 60 -7.36 3.15 0.48
CA ILE A 60 -6.76 2.83 1.78
C ILE A 60 -5.61 1.85 1.56
N ILE A 61 -4.43 2.18 2.04
CA ILE A 61 -3.29 1.27 2.15
C ILE A 61 -3.24 0.79 3.59
N ALA A 62 -3.35 -0.52 3.81
CA ALA A 62 -3.39 -1.12 5.13
C ALA A 62 -2.27 -2.15 5.30
N GLY A 63 -1.38 -1.94 6.27
CA GLY A 63 -0.30 -2.86 6.63
C GLY A 63 -0.61 -3.64 7.90
N ALA A 64 -0.30 -4.93 7.89
CA ALA A 64 -0.44 -5.79 9.07
C ALA A 64 0.50 -6.99 8.99
N GLY A 65 0.92 -7.48 10.16
CA GLY A 65 1.79 -8.64 10.29
C GLY A 65 1.16 -9.77 11.11
N GLY A 66 1.63 -10.99 10.89
CA GLY A 66 1.14 -12.19 11.58
C GLY A 66 -0.29 -12.54 11.15
N ALA A 67 -1.22 -12.58 12.10
CA ALA A 67 -2.66 -12.63 11.84
C ALA A 67 -3.13 -11.28 11.25
N ALA A 68 -2.76 -11.02 10.01
CA ALA A 68 -2.83 -9.72 9.35
C ALA A 68 -4.25 -9.41 8.85
N HIS A 69 -5.22 -9.31 9.77
CA HIS A 69 -6.63 -9.18 9.45
C HIS A 69 -7.05 -7.75 9.05
N LEU A 70 -6.27 -6.72 9.40
CA LEU A 70 -6.66 -5.32 9.20
C LEU A 70 -7.08 -4.99 7.76
N PRO A 71 -6.34 -5.36 6.70
CA PRO A 71 -6.72 -5.01 5.33
C PRO A 71 -8.08 -5.59 4.93
N GLY A 72 -8.31 -6.88 5.20
CA GLY A 72 -9.57 -7.55 4.89
C GLY A 72 -10.75 -7.03 5.71
N MET A 73 -10.53 -6.74 6.98
CA MET A 73 -11.57 -6.21 7.85
C MET A 73 -11.97 -4.78 7.46
N VAL A 74 -11.03 -3.93 7.09
CA VAL A 74 -11.35 -2.59 6.57
C VAL A 74 -12.06 -2.69 5.23
N ALA A 75 -11.62 -3.58 4.33
CA ALA A 75 -12.27 -3.79 3.03
C ALA A 75 -13.73 -4.24 3.15
N SER A 76 -14.09 -4.93 4.24
CA SER A 76 -15.48 -5.37 4.49
C SER A 76 -16.43 -4.25 4.91
N VAL A 77 -15.92 -3.08 5.29
CA VAL A 77 -16.73 -1.96 5.82
C VAL A 77 -16.57 -0.65 5.05
N THR A 78 -15.85 -0.69 3.93
CA THR A 78 -15.69 0.46 3.02
C THR A 78 -15.88 0.05 1.56
N PRO A 79 -16.50 0.89 0.70
CA PRO A 79 -16.54 0.65 -0.74
C PRO A 79 -15.25 1.07 -1.45
N LEU A 80 -14.28 1.69 -0.77
CA LEU A 80 -13.05 2.14 -1.37
C LEU A 80 -12.10 0.97 -1.68
N PRO A 81 -11.24 1.10 -2.71
CA PRO A 81 -10.14 0.17 -2.92
C PRO A 81 -9.24 0.07 -1.68
N VAL A 82 -8.95 -1.16 -1.25
CA VAL A 82 -8.01 -1.44 -0.16
C VAL A 82 -6.81 -2.19 -0.71
N ILE A 83 -5.61 -1.67 -0.42
CA ILE A 83 -4.33 -2.28 -0.78
C ILE A 83 -3.73 -2.85 0.49
N GLY A 84 -3.47 -4.15 0.52
CA GLY A 84 -2.89 -4.85 1.65
C GLY A 84 -1.38 -4.99 1.53
N VAL A 85 -0.67 -4.63 2.59
CA VAL A 85 0.79 -4.80 2.71
C VAL A 85 1.07 -5.86 3.77
N PRO A 86 1.56 -7.04 3.37
CA PRO A 86 2.01 -8.04 4.32
C PRO A 86 3.29 -7.55 5.01
N VAL A 87 3.23 -7.27 6.31
CA VAL A 87 4.40 -6.85 7.09
C VAL A 87 5.13 -8.10 7.59
N PRO A 88 6.41 -8.29 7.26
CA PRO A 88 7.18 -9.44 7.74
C PRO A 88 7.41 -9.33 9.25
N LEU A 89 7.19 -10.44 9.96
CA LEU A 89 7.50 -10.58 11.36
C LEU A 89 8.61 -11.63 11.57
N LYS A 90 9.01 -11.81 12.82
CA LYS A 90 10.11 -12.71 13.22
C LYS A 90 9.91 -14.17 12.77
N HIS A 91 8.68 -14.64 12.69
CA HIS A 91 8.34 -16.02 12.36
C HIS A 91 7.76 -16.09 10.94
N LEU A 92 7.99 -17.22 10.25
CA LEU A 92 7.43 -17.52 8.91
C LEU A 92 7.78 -16.52 7.79
N ASP A 93 8.74 -15.63 8.01
CA ASP A 93 9.25 -14.68 7.01
C ASP A 93 8.15 -13.85 6.29
N GLY A 94 7.04 -13.58 6.99
CA GLY A 94 5.90 -12.83 6.46
C GLY A 94 4.88 -13.67 5.67
N MET A 95 5.07 -14.99 5.53
CA MET A 95 4.13 -15.86 4.83
C MET A 95 2.77 -15.90 5.50
N ASP A 96 2.73 -15.91 6.83
CA ASP A 96 1.51 -15.78 7.62
C ASP A 96 0.77 -14.47 7.34
N SER A 97 1.48 -13.36 7.26
CA SER A 97 0.92 -12.06 6.91
C SER A 97 0.36 -12.07 5.48
N LEU A 98 1.10 -12.60 4.51
CA LEU A 98 0.67 -12.69 3.12
C LEU A 98 -0.60 -13.54 2.99
N LEU A 99 -0.61 -14.74 3.55
CA LEU A 99 -1.76 -15.65 3.43
C LEU A 99 -3.00 -15.12 4.18
N SER A 100 -2.80 -14.39 5.27
CA SER A 100 -3.92 -13.74 5.99
C SER A 100 -4.57 -12.62 5.18
N ILE A 101 -3.84 -11.96 4.29
CA ILE A 101 -4.33 -10.83 3.50
C ILE A 101 -4.86 -11.26 2.14
N VAL A 102 -4.16 -12.17 1.44
CA VAL A 102 -4.43 -12.46 0.02
C VAL A 102 -5.65 -13.38 -0.18
N GLN A 103 -5.96 -14.25 0.78
CA GLN A 103 -7.04 -15.26 0.68
C GLN A 103 -8.41 -14.69 1.07
N MET A 104 -8.81 -13.59 0.44
CA MET A 104 -10.09 -12.94 0.71
C MET A 104 -11.27 -13.72 0.10
N PRO A 105 -12.43 -13.74 0.77
CA PRO A 105 -13.65 -14.32 0.21
C PRO A 105 -14.18 -13.51 -0.97
N ALA A 106 -14.94 -14.16 -1.84
CA ALA A 106 -15.64 -13.50 -2.93
C ALA A 106 -16.55 -12.36 -2.41
N GLY A 107 -16.46 -11.20 -3.06
CA GLY A 107 -17.23 -9.99 -2.69
C GLY A 107 -16.47 -9.00 -1.79
N VAL A 108 -15.34 -9.37 -1.21
CA VAL A 108 -14.51 -8.47 -0.38
C VAL A 108 -13.06 -8.48 -0.89
N PRO A 109 -12.74 -7.77 -1.97
CA PRO A 109 -11.41 -7.78 -2.57
C PRO A 109 -10.41 -6.94 -1.78
N VAL A 110 -9.16 -7.42 -1.70
CA VAL A 110 -7.98 -6.66 -1.26
C VAL A 110 -6.88 -6.83 -2.31
N ALA A 111 -6.35 -5.72 -2.82
CA ALA A 111 -5.21 -5.74 -3.73
C ALA A 111 -3.92 -5.95 -2.92
N THR A 112 -3.39 -7.16 -2.87
CA THR A 112 -2.26 -7.52 -2.03
C THR A 112 -0.94 -7.36 -2.78
N VAL A 113 0.01 -6.60 -2.22
CA VAL A 113 1.38 -6.49 -2.74
C VAL A 113 2.28 -7.58 -2.12
N SER A 114 3.51 -7.72 -2.62
CA SER A 114 4.48 -8.67 -2.06
C SER A 114 4.87 -8.33 -0.62
N ILE A 115 5.40 -9.32 0.10
CA ILE A 115 5.82 -9.19 1.50
C ILE A 115 6.80 -8.01 1.65
N GLY A 116 6.50 -7.11 2.57
CA GLY A 116 7.32 -5.93 2.89
C GLY A 116 7.29 -4.81 1.84
N ASN A 117 6.59 -4.98 0.70
CA ASN A 117 6.69 -4.04 -0.41
C ASN A 117 5.64 -2.91 -0.33
N ALA A 118 5.72 -2.10 0.73
CA ALA A 118 4.86 -0.93 0.88
C ALA A 118 5.08 0.12 -0.22
N ARG A 119 6.29 0.18 -0.84
CA ARG A 119 6.54 1.05 -1.98
C ARG A 119 5.59 0.74 -3.15
N ASN A 120 5.42 -0.53 -3.48
CA ASN A 120 4.47 -0.93 -4.52
C ASN A 120 3.02 -0.66 -4.14
N ALA A 121 2.66 -0.69 -2.87
CA ALA A 121 1.34 -0.27 -2.42
C ALA A 121 1.10 1.23 -2.67
N GLY A 122 2.08 2.07 -2.39
CA GLY A 122 2.05 3.49 -2.74
C GLY A 122 1.90 3.72 -4.25
N LEU A 123 2.73 3.05 -5.06
CA LEU A 123 2.65 3.14 -6.53
C LEU A 123 1.30 2.65 -7.08
N LEU A 124 0.74 1.58 -6.50
CA LEU A 124 -0.58 1.08 -6.91
C LEU A 124 -1.69 2.09 -6.56
N ALA A 125 -1.63 2.71 -5.38
CA ALA A 125 -2.56 3.76 -5.00
C ALA A 125 -2.49 4.96 -5.97
N VAL A 126 -1.28 5.39 -6.33
CA VAL A 126 -1.07 6.44 -7.35
C VAL A 126 -1.69 6.05 -8.69
N ARG A 127 -1.48 4.81 -9.15
CA ARG A 127 -2.07 4.30 -10.42
C ARG A 127 -3.60 4.27 -10.40
N ILE A 128 -4.21 3.90 -9.26
CA ILE A 128 -5.66 3.92 -9.09
C ILE A 128 -6.20 5.35 -9.25
N LEU A 129 -5.55 6.33 -8.63
CA LEU A 129 -5.92 7.74 -8.78
C LEU A 129 -5.68 8.26 -10.20
N ALA A 130 -4.55 7.89 -10.80
CA ALA A 130 -4.15 8.28 -12.15
C ALA A 130 -5.14 7.81 -13.23
N ALA A 131 -5.91 6.76 -12.99
CA ALA A 131 -6.96 6.31 -13.92
C ALA A 131 -8.05 7.39 -14.19
N GLY A 132 -8.21 8.35 -13.28
CA GLY A 132 -9.11 9.49 -13.42
C GLY A 132 -8.42 10.86 -13.44
N ASP A 133 -7.08 10.88 -13.46
CA ASP A 133 -6.26 12.12 -13.44
C ASP A 133 -5.14 12.05 -14.50
N PRO A 134 -5.33 12.69 -15.67
CA PRO A 134 -4.34 12.68 -16.75
C PRO A 134 -2.95 13.20 -16.34
N ALA A 135 -2.89 14.24 -15.51
CA ALA A 135 -1.60 14.79 -15.09
C ALA A 135 -0.83 13.80 -14.20
N LEU A 136 -1.53 13.09 -13.32
CA LEU A 136 -0.93 12.04 -12.51
C LEU A 136 -0.54 10.82 -13.35
N LEU A 137 -1.31 10.52 -14.40
CA LEU A 137 -0.99 9.46 -15.37
C LEU A 137 0.30 9.75 -16.12
N ASP A 138 0.49 10.99 -16.60
CA ASP A 138 1.72 11.42 -17.28
C ASP A 138 2.94 11.31 -16.36
N ARG A 139 2.81 11.66 -15.08
CA ARG A 139 3.87 11.49 -14.09
C ARG A 139 4.21 10.03 -13.85
N MET A 140 3.21 9.15 -13.83
CA MET A 140 3.43 7.71 -13.71
C MET A 140 4.12 7.14 -14.95
N ALA A 141 3.79 7.62 -16.15
CA ALA A 141 4.48 7.23 -17.38
C ALA A 141 5.95 7.67 -17.39
N ALA A 142 6.23 8.91 -16.94
CA ALA A 142 7.61 9.39 -16.77
C ALA A 142 8.40 8.52 -15.78
N TYR A 143 7.81 8.19 -14.63
CA TYR A 143 8.42 7.29 -13.65
C TYR A 143 8.77 5.91 -14.26
N GLN A 144 7.93 5.37 -15.14
CA GLN A 144 8.21 4.10 -15.81
C GLN A 144 9.38 4.23 -16.80
N ALA A 145 9.45 5.33 -17.55
CA ALA A 145 10.59 5.60 -18.45
C ALA A 145 11.90 5.74 -17.66
N ASP A 146 11.90 6.38 -16.51
CA ASP A 146 13.08 6.46 -15.63
C ASP A 146 13.56 5.08 -15.16
N LEU A 147 12.63 4.14 -14.90
CA LEU A 147 12.99 2.76 -14.55
C LEU A 147 13.65 2.04 -15.73
N GLU A 148 13.18 2.23 -16.96
CA GLU A 148 13.81 1.66 -18.17
C GLU A 148 15.23 2.19 -18.35
N GLN A 149 15.42 3.50 -18.20
CA GLN A 149 16.73 4.13 -18.29
C GLN A 149 17.70 3.58 -17.22
N LEU A 150 17.24 3.45 -15.98
CA LEU A 150 18.02 2.87 -14.88
C LEU A 150 18.49 1.44 -15.18
N VAL A 151 17.63 0.62 -15.80
CA VAL A 151 18.00 -0.76 -16.18
C VAL A 151 19.01 -0.75 -17.32
N ALA A 152 18.86 0.12 -18.33
CA ALA A 152 19.80 0.26 -19.44
C ALA A 152 21.19 0.68 -18.94
N GLU A 153 21.27 1.62 -18.01
CA GLU A 153 22.53 2.05 -17.38
C GLU A 153 23.22 0.91 -16.60
N LYS A 154 22.43 0.12 -15.84
CA LYS A 154 22.97 -1.04 -15.12
C LYS A 154 23.48 -2.14 -16.07
N ASP A 155 22.79 -2.40 -17.18
CA ASP A 155 23.23 -3.35 -18.20
C ASP A 155 24.54 -2.89 -18.84
N ALA A 156 24.63 -1.62 -19.23
CA ALA A 156 25.84 -1.05 -19.81
C ALA A 156 27.04 -1.12 -18.84
N ALA A 157 26.82 -0.79 -17.56
CA ALA A 157 27.85 -0.86 -16.53
C ALA A 157 28.32 -2.31 -16.29
N LEU A 158 27.39 -3.27 -16.25
CA LEU A 158 27.74 -4.68 -16.11
C LEU A 158 28.57 -5.19 -17.30
N ARG A 159 28.15 -4.88 -18.54
CA ARG A 159 28.91 -5.28 -19.74
C ARG A 159 30.32 -4.67 -19.76
N ALA A 160 30.45 -3.41 -19.40
CA ALA A 160 31.76 -2.75 -19.30
C ALA A 160 32.68 -3.40 -18.25
N SER A 161 32.14 -3.96 -17.19
CA SER A 161 32.91 -4.64 -16.13
C SER A 161 33.39 -6.05 -16.54
N LEU A 162 32.83 -6.62 -17.60
CA LEU A 162 33.15 -7.97 -18.10
C LEU A 162 34.06 -7.94 -19.34
N ALA A 163 34.31 -6.77 -19.89
CA ALA A 163 35.19 -6.55 -21.07
C ALA A 163 36.63 -6.30 -20.64
#